data_d7ed76d7fe9baba585a200f781d1f7f3
#
_entry.id   d7ed76d7fe9baba585a200f781d1f7f3
#
_cell.length_a   1.000
_cell.length_b   1.000
_cell.length_c   1.000
_cell.angle_alpha   90.00
_cell.angle_beta   90.00
_cell.angle_gamma   90.00
#
_symmetry.space_group_name_H-M   'P 1'
#
loop_
_entity.id
_entity.type
_entity.pdbx_description
1 polymer ?
#
loop_
_entity_poly.entity_id
_entity_poly.type
_entity_poly.pdbx_seq_one_letter_code
_entity_poly.pdbx_strand_id
1 'polypeptide(L)'
;MLRNLSLVLILGILHSGDFSEKRPVHTYSIVAYDDSTGQLGVAVQSHWFSVGSLVPWAKAGVGAVATQSLVKVEYGPDGLKGMEDGKVPHVVLSELLADDEGRDLRQVAMIDANGNVASHTGVKCISHAGHQIGDNYSVQANIMEKPTVCSAMGNAFENTKGDLADRMMASLEAAENEGGDLRGKQSASMLIVTGEPTSIAWKDIVMDIRIDDHKEPLKELKRLIRINRAYKHANKGDHYLELEKIDDAMAEYKKASYYYPENPELPYWSAVTLAGIGDLDKALPIFEDVFQREPNLRILTPRLVNSGILPDDDTLIESIMNVGQNSNIKDPFKIELINERNYPIYTNGSGDINVNARNTQLYFKVRGFTAVTKTERIDWKTNNEFRWNDGTRTKDYPVINSHTYTMNGVGESNIGLPPEMRGTTVIIYGYYQDQVDSLRIFVQ
;
A
#
# COMPACT_ATOMS: atom_id res chain seq x y z
N MET A 1 -45.13 65.35 -21.53
CA MET A 1 -45.39 64.13 -20.72
C MET A 1 -44.15 63.27 -20.71
N LEU A 2 -43.32 63.44 -19.73
CA LEU A 2 -42.10 62.66 -19.51
C LEU A 2 -42.31 61.83 -18.25
N ARG A 3 -42.38 60.48 -18.39
CA ARG A 3 -42.52 59.56 -17.29
C ARG A 3 -41.10 59.23 -16.80
N ASN A 4 -40.79 59.68 -15.60
CA ASN A 4 -39.60 59.27 -14.87
C ASN A 4 -39.67 57.77 -14.52
N LEU A 5 -38.76 57.03 -15.05
CA LEU A 5 -38.49 55.63 -14.63
C LEU A 5 -37.40 55.67 -13.54
N SER A 6 -37.78 55.52 -12.31
CA SER A 6 -36.84 55.32 -11.19
C SER A 6 -36.29 53.90 -11.22
N LEU A 7 -35.03 53.79 -11.58
CA LEU A 7 -34.29 52.54 -11.51
C LEU A 7 -33.87 52.29 -10.04
N VAL A 8 -34.58 51.40 -9.35
CA VAL A 8 -34.19 50.95 -8.01
C VAL A 8 -33.05 49.94 -8.19
N LEU A 9 -31.85 50.40 -7.93
CA LEU A 9 -30.64 49.54 -7.83
C LEU A 9 -30.71 48.79 -6.53
N ILE A 10 -31.16 47.53 -6.53
CA ILE A 10 -31.04 46.62 -5.41
C ILE A 10 -29.58 46.16 -5.41
N LEU A 11 -28.75 46.79 -4.59
CA LEU A 11 -27.45 46.25 -4.21
C LEU A 11 -27.73 45.02 -3.36
N GLY A 12 -27.75 43.85 -4.01
CA GLY A 12 -27.61 42.58 -3.31
C GLY A 12 -26.24 42.54 -2.66
N ILE A 13 -26.21 42.67 -1.36
CA ILE A 13 -25.05 42.31 -0.57
C ILE A 13 -24.83 40.81 -0.82
N LEU A 14 -23.92 40.47 -1.73
CA LEU A 14 -23.35 39.14 -1.82
C LEU A 14 -22.62 38.92 -0.52
N HIS A 15 -23.32 38.38 0.47
CA HIS A 15 -22.63 37.62 1.49
C HIS A 15 -21.86 36.55 0.72
N SER A 16 -20.57 36.59 0.76
CA SER A 16 -19.70 35.44 0.51
C SER A 16 -20.07 34.41 1.59
N GLY A 17 -21.20 33.76 1.40
CA GLY A 17 -21.59 32.63 2.21
C GLY A 17 -20.51 31.60 1.97
N ASP A 18 -19.80 31.31 3.02
CA ASP A 18 -18.99 30.13 3.16
C ASP A 18 -19.81 28.96 2.56
N PHE A 19 -19.32 28.37 1.48
CA PHE A 19 -19.90 27.16 0.92
C PHE A 19 -19.55 25.99 1.86
N SER A 20 -19.88 26.15 3.15
CA SER A 20 -19.88 25.02 4.07
C SER A 20 -20.87 24.00 3.50
N GLU A 21 -20.40 22.80 3.29
CA GLU A 21 -21.14 21.73 2.66
C GLU A 21 -22.50 21.55 3.35
N LYS A 22 -23.56 22.04 2.67
CA LYS A 22 -24.94 21.94 3.18
C LYS A 22 -25.52 20.52 3.01
N ARG A 23 -24.71 19.55 2.59
CA ARG A 23 -25.15 18.16 2.45
C ARG A 23 -24.79 17.40 3.72
N PRO A 24 -25.75 16.71 4.32
CA PRO A 24 -25.51 15.95 5.54
C PRO A 24 -24.62 14.73 5.25
N VAL A 25 -23.53 14.60 6.03
CA VAL A 25 -22.69 13.40 6.08
C VAL A 25 -23.36 12.41 7.05
N HIS A 26 -24.23 11.58 6.47
CA HIS A 26 -25.01 10.59 7.24
C HIS A 26 -24.14 9.36 7.53
N THR A 27 -24.12 8.94 8.79
CA THR A 27 -22.97 8.18 9.25
C THR A 27 -23.31 7.43 10.54
N TYR A 28 -22.66 6.32 10.74
CA TYR A 28 -22.47 5.76 12.07
C TYR A 28 -20.99 5.61 12.36
N SER A 29 -20.61 5.93 13.59
CA SER A 29 -19.21 5.94 14.01
C SER A 29 -19.06 5.55 15.47
N ILE A 30 -17.82 5.27 15.87
CA ILE A 30 -17.41 5.00 17.24
C ILE A 30 -16.11 5.75 17.54
N VAL A 31 -16.03 6.37 18.71
CA VAL A 31 -14.76 6.77 19.33
C VAL A 31 -14.50 5.86 20.53
N ALA A 32 -13.26 5.40 20.72
CA ALA A 32 -12.96 4.46 21.80
C ALA A 32 -11.53 4.61 22.31
N TYR A 33 -11.35 4.25 23.57
CA TYR A 33 -10.09 4.15 24.28
C TYR A 33 -9.91 2.70 24.78
N ASP A 34 -8.75 2.14 24.63
CA ASP A 34 -8.38 0.83 25.17
C ASP A 34 -7.47 1.02 26.38
N ASP A 35 -8.01 0.78 27.56
CA ASP A 35 -7.32 0.95 28.83
C ASP A 35 -6.13 0.00 29.04
N SER A 36 -6.11 -1.13 28.32
CA SER A 36 -5.03 -2.11 28.38
C SER A 36 -3.78 -1.70 27.59
N THR A 37 -3.96 -0.95 26.48
CA THR A 37 -2.89 -0.54 25.57
C THR A 37 -2.69 0.98 25.53
N GLY A 38 -3.62 1.74 26.10
CA GLY A 38 -3.67 3.19 25.97
C GLY A 38 -4.11 3.71 24.61
N GLN A 39 -4.39 2.83 23.65
CA GLN A 39 -4.73 3.24 22.29
C GLN A 39 -6.05 4.00 22.22
N LEU A 40 -6.09 4.97 21.32
CA LEU A 40 -7.28 5.78 21.02
C LEU A 40 -7.68 5.57 19.56
N GLY A 41 -8.98 5.42 19.31
CA GLY A 41 -9.45 5.11 17.97
C GLY A 41 -10.76 5.78 17.58
N VAL A 42 -10.93 5.97 16.27
CA VAL A 42 -12.18 6.36 15.61
C VAL A 42 -12.43 5.44 14.43
N ALA A 43 -13.63 4.89 14.33
CA ALA A 43 -14.04 4.16 13.14
C ALA A 43 -15.41 4.67 12.65
N VAL A 44 -15.62 4.65 11.33
CA VAL A 44 -16.77 5.26 10.69
C VAL A 44 -17.13 4.55 9.39
N GLN A 45 -18.44 4.52 9.09
CA GLN A 45 -18.98 4.19 7.77
C GLN A 45 -20.06 5.19 7.40
N SER A 46 -20.16 5.48 6.09
CA SER A 46 -21.13 6.44 5.57
C SER A 46 -21.50 6.14 4.12
N HIS A 47 -22.70 6.58 3.71
CA HIS A 47 -23.03 6.78 2.30
C HIS A 47 -22.56 8.17 1.84
N TRP A 48 -21.27 8.40 1.94
CA TRP A 48 -20.58 9.63 1.56
C TRP A 48 -19.22 9.28 0.97
N PHE A 49 -18.78 10.02 -0.05
CA PHE A 49 -17.45 9.82 -0.61
C PHE A 49 -16.36 10.24 0.38
N SER A 50 -15.37 9.36 0.59
CA SER A 50 -14.17 9.66 1.40
C SER A 50 -14.45 10.17 2.82
N VAL A 51 -15.37 9.51 3.54
CA VAL A 51 -15.75 9.89 4.92
C VAL A 51 -14.55 9.99 5.88
N GLY A 52 -13.50 9.20 5.62
CA GLY A 52 -12.28 9.16 6.40
C GLY A 52 -11.47 10.44 6.39
N SER A 53 -11.74 11.38 5.48
CA SER A 53 -11.08 12.68 5.42
C SER A 53 -11.78 13.75 6.26
N LEU A 54 -13.00 13.50 6.74
CA LEU A 54 -13.86 14.49 7.38
C LEU A 54 -14.21 14.14 8.84
N VAL A 55 -14.56 12.88 9.08
CA VAL A 55 -15.18 12.45 10.34
C VAL A 55 -14.16 12.08 11.41
N PRO A 56 -13.16 11.21 11.16
CA PRO A 56 -12.27 10.70 12.19
C PRO A 56 -11.07 11.61 12.42
N TRP A 57 -10.82 11.91 13.69
CA TRP A 57 -9.68 12.68 14.18
C TRP A 57 -9.11 12.00 15.41
N ALA A 58 -7.81 11.80 15.48
CA ALA A 58 -7.15 11.25 16.67
C ALA A 58 -5.74 11.79 16.80
N LYS A 59 -5.27 11.92 18.05
CA LYS A 59 -3.93 12.35 18.41
C LYS A 59 -3.41 11.52 19.59
N ALA A 60 -2.24 10.93 19.43
CA ALA A 60 -1.61 10.11 20.46
C ALA A 60 -1.47 10.86 21.79
N GLY A 61 -1.83 10.21 22.89
CA GLY A 61 -1.76 10.77 24.23
C GLY A 61 -2.75 11.90 24.51
N VAL A 62 -3.63 12.24 23.56
CA VAL A 62 -4.59 13.35 23.68
C VAL A 62 -6.02 12.84 23.65
N GLY A 63 -6.44 12.25 22.53
CA GLY A 63 -7.84 11.86 22.39
C GLY A 63 -8.22 11.47 20.96
N ALA A 64 -9.52 11.20 20.79
CA ALA A 64 -10.14 10.93 19.49
C ALA A 64 -11.49 11.66 19.38
N VAL A 65 -11.83 12.11 18.16
CA VAL A 65 -13.05 12.85 17.85
C VAL A 65 -13.69 12.30 16.60
N ALA A 66 -15.02 12.14 16.63
CA ALA A 66 -15.84 11.92 15.45
C ALA A 66 -16.81 13.09 15.27
N THR A 67 -16.80 13.77 14.11
CA THR A 67 -17.73 14.84 13.77
C THR A 67 -18.51 14.49 12.50
N GLN A 68 -19.83 14.52 12.55
CA GLN A 68 -20.70 14.01 11.49
C GLN A 68 -22.07 14.71 11.43
N SER A 69 -23.03 14.18 10.66
CA SER A 69 -24.33 14.79 10.33
C SER A 69 -24.13 15.97 9.37
N LEU A 70 -24.70 17.16 9.58
CA LEU A 70 -24.22 18.33 8.87
C LEU A 70 -22.86 18.70 9.47
N VAL A 71 -21.84 18.10 8.92
CA VAL A 71 -20.49 18.13 9.50
C VAL A 71 -19.95 19.57 9.59
N LYS A 72 -19.34 19.88 10.72
CA LYS A 72 -18.42 21.00 10.91
C LYS A 72 -17.08 20.38 11.27
N VAL A 73 -16.15 20.38 10.32
CA VAL A 73 -14.88 19.64 10.39
C VAL A 73 -14.02 20.12 11.56
N GLU A 74 -14.12 21.41 11.89
CA GLU A 74 -13.37 22.09 12.92
C GLU A 74 -13.54 21.46 14.32
N TYR A 75 -14.67 20.78 14.59
CA TYR A 75 -14.83 20.05 15.86
C TYR A 75 -13.73 18.98 16.07
N GLY A 76 -13.15 18.45 14.98
CA GLY A 76 -12.04 17.50 15.05
C GLY A 76 -10.76 18.13 15.63
N PRO A 77 -10.09 19.02 14.87
CA PRO A 77 -8.84 19.65 15.32
C PRO A 77 -9.01 20.52 16.58
N ASP A 78 -10.12 21.28 16.70
CA ASP A 78 -10.37 22.14 17.86
C ASP A 78 -10.69 21.31 19.11
N GLY A 79 -11.41 20.18 18.93
CA GLY A 79 -11.66 19.22 20.00
C GLY A 79 -10.36 18.61 20.54
N LEU A 80 -9.51 18.13 19.65
CA LEU A 80 -8.19 17.62 20.02
C LEU A 80 -7.34 18.70 20.70
N LYS A 81 -7.35 19.94 20.18
CA LYS A 81 -6.60 21.04 20.77
C LYS A 81 -7.09 21.37 22.19
N GLY A 82 -8.41 21.41 22.41
CA GLY A 82 -8.97 21.66 23.75
C GLY A 82 -8.60 20.56 24.75
N MET A 83 -8.59 19.27 24.32
CA MET A 83 -8.15 18.16 25.16
C MET A 83 -6.64 18.20 25.41
N GLU A 84 -5.83 18.57 24.41
CA GLU A 84 -4.38 18.77 24.56
C GLU A 84 -4.04 19.88 25.56
N ASP A 85 -4.87 20.92 25.62
CA ASP A 85 -4.74 22.02 26.59
C ASP A 85 -5.21 21.62 28.01
N GLY A 86 -5.51 20.32 28.23
CA GLY A 86 -5.84 19.73 29.52
C GLY A 86 -7.32 19.83 29.93
N LYS A 87 -8.22 20.23 29.02
CA LYS A 87 -9.66 20.23 29.27
C LYS A 87 -10.25 18.83 29.04
N VAL A 88 -11.21 18.44 29.87
CA VAL A 88 -11.95 17.19 29.67
C VAL A 88 -12.97 17.31 28.52
N PRO A 89 -13.30 16.22 27.81
CA PRO A 89 -14.14 16.24 26.61
C PRO A 89 -15.46 17.00 26.74
N HIS A 90 -16.16 16.87 27.88
CA HIS A 90 -17.45 17.54 28.07
C HIS A 90 -17.34 19.07 28.15
N VAL A 91 -16.23 19.60 28.68
CA VAL A 91 -15.96 21.04 28.70
C VAL A 91 -15.64 21.53 27.28
N VAL A 92 -14.74 20.84 26.59
CA VAL A 92 -14.36 21.17 25.20
C VAL A 92 -15.61 21.16 24.30
N LEU A 93 -16.39 20.10 24.34
CA LEU A 93 -17.57 19.97 23.49
C LEU A 93 -18.62 21.04 23.81
N SER A 94 -18.82 21.37 25.09
CA SER A 94 -19.73 22.42 25.51
C SER A 94 -19.34 23.81 25.02
N GLU A 95 -18.03 24.15 25.08
CA GLU A 95 -17.50 25.41 24.57
C GLU A 95 -17.71 25.50 23.05
N LEU A 96 -17.31 24.47 22.29
CA LEU A 96 -17.45 24.44 20.83
C LEU A 96 -18.93 24.52 20.37
N LEU A 97 -19.84 23.87 21.09
CA LEU A 97 -21.28 23.95 20.81
C LEU A 97 -21.86 25.33 21.13
N ALA A 98 -21.36 26.03 22.13
CA ALA A 98 -21.81 27.38 22.49
C ALA A 98 -21.53 28.37 21.34
N ASP A 99 -20.42 28.18 20.65
CA ASP A 99 -19.96 29.05 19.55
C ASP A 99 -20.50 28.61 18.16
N ASP A 100 -21.31 27.54 18.10
CA ASP A 100 -21.90 27.06 16.84
C ASP A 100 -23.42 27.28 16.80
N GLU A 101 -23.87 28.25 16.00
CA GLU A 101 -25.31 28.49 15.76
C GLU A 101 -25.99 27.29 15.11
N GLY A 102 -25.25 26.44 14.41
CA GLY A 102 -25.71 25.21 13.74
C GLY A 102 -25.71 23.96 14.61
N ARG A 103 -25.41 24.03 15.93
CA ARG A 103 -25.27 22.90 16.86
C ARG A 103 -26.40 21.89 16.84
N ASP A 104 -27.64 22.35 16.59
CA ASP A 104 -28.81 21.49 16.46
C ASP A 104 -28.71 20.47 15.32
N LEU A 105 -27.83 20.70 14.35
CA LEU A 105 -27.61 19.86 13.17
C LEU A 105 -26.34 19.02 13.28
N ARG A 106 -25.53 19.22 14.33
CA ARG A 106 -24.25 18.51 14.51
C ARG A 106 -24.42 17.21 15.28
N GLN A 107 -23.55 16.25 14.97
CA GLN A 107 -23.38 15.07 15.80
C GLN A 107 -21.88 14.85 16.03
N VAL A 108 -21.45 14.91 17.28
CA VAL A 108 -20.03 14.92 17.66
C VAL A 108 -19.84 14.01 18.87
N ALA A 109 -18.74 13.23 18.85
CA ALA A 109 -18.28 12.48 20.02
C ALA A 109 -16.78 12.72 20.21
N MET A 110 -16.36 12.83 21.48
CA MET A 110 -14.97 13.04 21.89
C MET A 110 -14.63 12.10 23.04
N ILE A 111 -13.41 11.58 23.01
CA ILE A 111 -12.84 10.79 24.10
C ILE A 111 -11.38 11.23 24.34
N ASP A 112 -10.98 11.38 25.59
CA ASP A 112 -9.59 11.69 25.94
C ASP A 112 -8.75 10.45 26.29
N ALA A 113 -7.46 10.64 26.55
CA ALA A 113 -6.52 9.59 26.91
C ALA A 113 -6.74 9.01 28.32
N ASN A 114 -7.72 9.51 29.08
CA ASN A 114 -8.14 8.98 30.37
C ASN A 114 -9.47 8.22 30.28
N GLY A 115 -10.02 8.05 29.07
CA GLY A 115 -11.31 7.41 28.85
C GLY A 115 -12.54 8.27 29.15
N ASN A 116 -12.37 9.57 29.45
CA ASN A 116 -13.52 10.46 29.59
C ASN A 116 -14.19 10.69 28.24
N VAL A 117 -15.51 10.60 28.22
CA VAL A 117 -16.31 10.67 26.98
C VAL A 117 -17.30 11.82 27.03
N ALA A 118 -17.49 12.48 25.89
CA ALA A 118 -18.60 13.41 25.69
C ALA A 118 -19.20 13.23 24.28
N SER A 119 -20.53 13.32 24.20
CA SER A 119 -21.23 13.19 22.91
C SER A 119 -22.40 14.15 22.81
N HIS A 120 -22.66 14.63 21.60
CA HIS A 120 -23.77 15.50 21.25
C HIS A 120 -24.47 14.96 20.01
N THR A 121 -25.79 14.87 20.06
CA THR A 121 -26.66 14.67 18.90
C THR A 121 -27.67 15.79 18.88
N GLY A 122 -27.55 16.69 17.93
CA GLY A 122 -28.43 17.85 17.80
C GLY A 122 -29.87 17.46 17.47
N VAL A 123 -30.83 18.22 17.98
CA VAL A 123 -32.26 17.91 17.87
C VAL A 123 -32.82 17.96 16.44
N LYS A 124 -32.05 18.52 15.50
CA LYS A 124 -32.36 18.59 14.06
C LYS A 124 -31.57 17.57 13.24
N CYS A 125 -30.80 16.69 13.88
CA CYS A 125 -30.22 15.54 13.16
C CYS A 125 -31.35 14.67 12.61
N ILE A 126 -31.16 14.19 11.37
CA ILE A 126 -32.23 13.42 10.70
C ILE A 126 -32.44 12.08 11.38
N SER A 127 -33.70 11.72 11.59
CA SER A 127 -34.15 10.46 12.27
C SER A 127 -33.57 9.21 11.59
N HIS A 128 -33.40 8.17 12.22
CA HIS A 128 -33.10 7.78 13.56
C HIS A 128 -31.68 8.22 13.93
N ALA A 129 -31.55 9.26 14.72
CA ALA A 129 -30.29 9.80 15.19
C ALA A 129 -30.20 9.64 16.72
N GLY A 130 -28.97 9.37 17.18
CA GLY A 130 -28.71 9.22 18.61
C GLY A 130 -27.24 8.85 18.86
N HIS A 131 -26.91 8.72 20.15
CA HIS A 131 -25.64 8.20 20.61
C HIS A 131 -25.83 7.36 21.86
N GLN A 132 -24.86 6.50 22.15
CA GLN A 132 -24.74 5.77 23.40
C GLN A 132 -23.32 5.91 23.91
N ILE A 133 -23.17 6.35 25.16
CA ILE A 133 -21.90 6.39 25.88
C ILE A 133 -21.81 5.15 26.75
N GLY A 134 -20.68 4.46 26.71
CA GLY A 134 -20.31 3.37 27.60
C GLY A 134 -18.93 3.62 28.21
N ASP A 135 -18.38 2.61 28.87
CA ASP A 135 -17.06 2.70 29.47
C ASP A 135 -16.00 2.76 28.38
N ASN A 136 -15.27 3.89 28.32
CA ASN A 136 -14.19 4.12 27.37
C ASN A 136 -14.63 4.15 25.88
N TYR A 137 -15.90 4.43 25.58
CA TYR A 137 -16.34 4.60 24.19
C TYR A 137 -17.62 5.43 24.06
N SER A 138 -17.86 5.94 22.85
CA SER A 138 -19.17 6.39 22.40
C SER A 138 -19.43 5.92 20.98
N VAL A 139 -20.65 5.46 20.75
CA VAL A 139 -21.21 5.19 19.42
C VAL A 139 -22.27 6.23 19.09
N GLN A 140 -22.30 6.68 17.84
CA GLN A 140 -23.28 7.65 17.37
C GLN A 140 -23.68 7.33 15.92
N ALA A 141 -24.94 7.63 15.62
CA ALA A 141 -25.52 7.35 14.31
C ALA A 141 -26.61 8.38 13.96
N ASN A 142 -26.80 8.63 12.66
CA ASN A 142 -27.90 9.47 12.15
C ASN A 142 -28.36 8.97 10.77
N ILE A 143 -29.65 9.17 10.46
CA ILE A 143 -30.35 8.64 9.27
C ILE A 143 -30.27 7.11 9.17
N MET A 144 -30.38 6.44 10.25
CA MET A 144 -30.37 4.98 10.27
C MET A 144 -31.74 4.40 9.87
N GLU A 145 -31.72 3.15 9.40
CA GLU A 145 -32.95 2.42 9.12
C GLU A 145 -33.76 2.19 10.41
N LYS A 146 -33.10 1.92 11.55
CA LYS A 146 -33.70 1.61 12.83
C LYS A 146 -33.16 2.44 14.00
N PRO A 147 -33.94 2.72 15.02
CA PRO A 147 -33.46 3.44 16.20
C PRO A 147 -32.55 2.60 17.11
N THR A 148 -32.43 1.30 16.86
CA THR A 148 -31.65 0.33 17.65
C THR A 148 -30.18 0.29 17.31
N VAL A 149 -29.74 0.99 16.24
CA VAL A 149 -28.36 0.93 15.71
C VAL A 149 -27.31 1.25 16.78
N CYS A 150 -27.50 2.34 17.56
CA CYS A 150 -26.50 2.69 18.58
C CYS A 150 -26.37 1.62 19.66
N SER A 151 -27.51 1.02 20.11
CA SER A 151 -27.48 -0.04 21.14
C SER A 151 -26.83 -1.32 20.60
N ALA A 152 -27.06 -1.67 19.35
CA ALA A 152 -26.38 -2.81 18.69
C ALA A 152 -24.87 -2.58 18.59
N MET A 153 -24.44 -1.37 18.20
CA MET A 153 -23.04 -0.98 18.14
C MET A 153 -22.33 -1.09 19.49
N GLY A 154 -22.93 -0.51 20.54
CA GLY A 154 -22.38 -0.56 21.91
C GLY A 154 -22.26 -1.99 22.41
N ASN A 155 -23.35 -2.78 22.32
CA ASN A 155 -23.33 -4.19 22.70
C ASN A 155 -22.25 -5.00 21.97
N ALA A 156 -22.05 -4.77 20.68
CA ALA A 156 -21.03 -5.47 19.91
C ALA A 156 -19.61 -5.07 20.37
N PHE A 157 -19.37 -3.79 20.62
CA PHE A 157 -18.08 -3.30 21.11
C PHE A 157 -17.71 -3.92 22.47
N GLU A 158 -18.67 -3.96 23.42
CA GLU A 158 -18.47 -4.49 24.77
C GLU A 158 -18.24 -6.00 24.80
N ASN A 159 -18.95 -6.75 23.95
CA ASN A 159 -18.91 -8.22 23.96
C ASN A 159 -17.87 -8.84 23.01
N THR A 160 -17.24 -8.06 22.15
CA THR A 160 -16.22 -8.56 21.23
C THR A 160 -14.86 -8.64 21.92
N LYS A 161 -14.21 -9.80 21.79
CA LYS A 161 -12.82 -10.02 22.23
C LYS A 161 -11.86 -9.69 21.10
N GLY A 162 -10.69 -9.16 21.43
CA GLY A 162 -9.65 -8.80 20.48
C GLY A 162 -9.04 -7.43 20.80
N ASP A 163 -8.25 -6.92 19.89
CA ASP A 163 -7.70 -5.56 20.01
C ASP A 163 -8.75 -4.49 19.71
N LEU A 164 -8.36 -3.22 19.87
CA LEU A 164 -9.26 -2.09 19.65
C LEU A 164 -9.87 -2.11 18.23
N ALA A 165 -9.08 -2.48 17.21
CA ALA A 165 -9.57 -2.56 15.84
C ALA A 165 -10.65 -3.63 15.65
N ASP A 166 -10.52 -4.81 16.28
CA ASP A 166 -11.54 -5.87 16.22
C ASP A 166 -12.83 -5.43 16.87
N ARG A 167 -12.76 -4.81 18.05
CA ARG A 167 -13.91 -4.32 18.81
C ARG A 167 -14.65 -3.20 18.06
N MET A 168 -13.90 -2.24 17.49
CA MET A 168 -14.49 -1.16 16.70
C MET A 168 -15.08 -1.69 15.38
N MET A 169 -14.42 -2.66 14.73
CA MET A 169 -14.96 -3.28 13.51
C MET A 169 -16.28 -4.01 13.79
N ALA A 170 -16.37 -4.76 14.88
CA ALA A 170 -17.59 -5.43 15.28
C ALA A 170 -18.74 -4.44 15.56
N SER A 171 -18.42 -3.29 16.13
CA SER A 171 -19.40 -2.19 16.34
C SER A 171 -19.96 -1.69 14.99
N LEU A 172 -19.12 -1.43 14.00
CA LEU A 172 -19.57 -1.01 12.67
C LEU A 172 -20.37 -2.11 11.95
N GLU A 173 -19.96 -3.38 12.06
CA GLU A 173 -20.67 -4.52 11.48
C GLU A 173 -22.06 -4.69 12.13
N ALA A 174 -22.17 -4.44 13.44
CA ALA A 174 -23.47 -4.47 14.15
C ALA A 174 -24.42 -3.37 13.66
N ALA A 175 -23.92 -2.17 13.40
CA ALA A 175 -24.71 -1.09 12.79
C ALA A 175 -25.27 -1.50 11.43
N GLU A 176 -24.41 -2.06 10.57
CA GLU A 176 -24.80 -2.52 9.23
C GLU A 176 -25.82 -3.65 9.28
N ASN A 177 -25.68 -4.61 10.22
CA ASN A 177 -26.62 -5.70 10.44
C ASN A 177 -28.00 -5.23 10.94
N GLU A 178 -28.07 -4.08 11.64
CA GLU A 178 -29.32 -3.42 12.02
C GLU A 178 -29.98 -2.64 10.86
N GLY A 179 -29.37 -2.65 9.66
CA GLY A 179 -29.84 -1.96 8.47
C GLY A 179 -28.99 -0.77 8.06
N GLY A 180 -28.14 -0.24 8.96
CA GLY A 180 -27.18 0.80 8.66
C GLY A 180 -27.79 2.12 8.21
N ASP A 181 -27.07 2.80 7.31
CA ASP A 181 -27.50 4.05 6.66
C ASP A 181 -28.63 3.77 5.66
N LEU A 182 -29.76 4.43 5.83
CA LEU A 182 -30.97 4.26 4.99
C LEU A 182 -30.70 4.46 3.49
N ARG A 183 -29.69 5.21 3.11
CA ARG A 183 -29.31 5.46 1.71
C ARG A 183 -28.39 4.38 1.15
N GLY A 184 -27.81 3.54 1.98
CA GLY A 184 -26.82 2.53 1.65
C GLY A 184 -25.43 2.87 2.19
N LYS A 185 -24.40 2.32 1.56
CA LYS A 185 -23.00 2.36 2.00
C LYS A 185 -22.09 2.78 0.86
N GLN A 186 -21.03 3.55 1.17
CA GLN A 186 -20.10 4.03 0.15
C GLN A 186 -18.64 4.03 0.63
N SER A 187 -18.37 4.54 1.84
CA SER A 187 -17.01 4.68 2.35
C SER A 187 -16.91 4.25 3.81
N ALA A 188 -15.71 3.91 4.27
CA ALA A 188 -15.42 3.60 5.67
C ALA A 188 -13.99 3.98 6.02
N SER A 189 -13.72 4.18 7.32
CA SER A 189 -12.38 4.46 7.80
C SER A 189 -12.18 3.98 9.23
N MET A 190 -10.93 3.68 9.57
CA MET A 190 -10.49 3.41 10.92
C MET A 190 -9.14 4.09 11.17
N LEU A 191 -9.09 4.96 12.16
CA LEU A 191 -7.89 5.65 12.62
C LEU A 191 -7.65 5.24 14.07
N ILE A 192 -6.47 4.68 14.37
CA ILE A 192 -6.04 4.32 15.73
C ILE A 192 -4.64 4.90 15.95
N VAL A 193 -4.45 5.53 17.09
CA VAL A 193 -3.19 6.10 17.52
C VAL A 193 -2.72 5.47 18.83
N THR A 194 -1.41 5.62 19.14
CA THR A 194 -0.83 5.13 20.38
C THR A 194 -1.34 5.92 21.60
N GLY A 195 -1.32 5.29 22.77
CA GLY A 195 -1.65 5.97 24.04
C GLY A 195 -0.60 6.98 24.48
N GLU A 196 0.66 6.69 24.19
CA GLU A 196 1.79 7.57 24.51
C GLU A 196 2.36 8.18 23.22
N PRO A 197 2.47 9.52 23.15
CA PRO A 197 3.07 10.17 21.99
C PRO A 197 4.58 9.86 21.94
N THR A 198 5.07 9.59 20.75
CA THR A 198 6.52 9.48 20.51
C THR A 198 7.05 10.82 20.00
N SER A 199 8.38 10.97 19.91
CA SER A 199 8.98 12.15 19.26
C SER A 199 8.85 12.11 17.73
N ILE A 200 8.24 11.05 17.18
CA ILE A 200 8.17 10.75 15.75
C ILE A 200 6.71 10.53 15.36
N ALA A 201 6.05 11.57 14.84
CA ALA A 201 4.61 11.61 14.60
C ALA A 201 4.04 10.43 13.78
N TRP A 202 4.80 9.91 12.80
CA TRP A 202 4.33 8.76 12.01
C TRP A 202 4.35 7.43 12.79
N LYS A 203 5.11 7.31 13.88
CA LYS A 203 5.09 6.15 14.79
C LYS A 203 3.89 6.16 15.73
N ASP A 204 3.28 7.32 15.92
CA ASP A 204 2.10 7.48 16.76
C ASP A 204 0.83 6.89 16.11
N ILE A 205 0.88 6.65 14.80
CA ILE A 205 -0.23 6.06 14.04
C ILE A 205 -0.14 4.54 14.11
N VAL A 206 -1.06 3.92 14.84
CA VAL A 206 -1.20 2.47 14.88
C VAL A 206 -1.88 1.96 13.62
N MET A 207 -2.92 2.66 13.16
CA MET A 207 -3.67 2.31 11.96
C MET A 207 -4.32 3.56 11.37
N ASP A 208 -4.19 3.78 10.07
CA ASP A 208 -4.96 4.75 9.28
C ASP A 208 -5.38 4.06 7.99
N ILE A 209 -6.61 3.58 7.94
CA ILE A 209 -7.16 2.87 6.79
C ILE A 209 -8.41 3.59 6.34
N ARG A 210 -8.47 3.91 5.03
CA ARG A 210 -9.56 4.62 4.40
C ARG A 210 -10.02 3.90 3.16
N ILE A 211 -11.31 3.69 3.05
CA ILE A 211 -12.01 3.23 1.85
C ILE A 211 -12.85 4.41 1.36
N ASP A 212 -12.40 5.06 0.32
CA ASP A 212 -13.02 6.30 -0.17
C ASP A 212 -14.32 6.05 -0.93
N ASP A 213 -14.38 4.94 -1.70
CA ASP A 213 -15.56 4.54 -2.47
C ASP A 213 -15.54 3.03 -2.73
N HIS A 214 -16.52 2.30 -2.20
CA HIS A 214 -16.67 0.86 -2.40
C HIS A 214 -18.11 0.41 -2.13
N LYS A 215 -18.57 -0.62 -2.85
CA LYS A 215 -19.92 -1.18 -2.67
C LYS A 215 -20.10 -1.89 -1.31
N GLU A 216 -19.04 -2.45 -0.78
CA GLU A 216 -18.99 -3.16 0.50
C GLU A 216 -17.84 -2.61 1.36
N PRO A 217 -17.92 -1.35 1.85
CA PRO A 217 -16.78 -0.68 2.48
C PRO A 217 -16.32 -1.36 3.77
N LEU A 218 -17.23 -1.94 4.56
CA LEU A 218 -16.85 -2.65 5.79
C LEU A 218 -16.15 -3.98 5.52
N LYS A 219 -16.53 -4.71 4.47
CA LYS A 219 -15.80 -5.92 4.08
C LYS A 219 -14.38 -5.60 3.65
N GLU A 220 -14.25 -4.50 2.89
CA GLU A 220 -12.95 -4.03 2.44
C GLU A 220 -12.11 -3.49 3.61
N LEU A 221 -12.70 -2.72 4.52
CA LEU A 221 -12.04 -2.26 5.74
C LEU A 221 -11.50 -3.45 6.56
N LYS A 222 -12.32 -4.47 6.78
CA LYS A 222 -11.91 -5.69 7.49
C LYS A 222 -10.75 -6.43 6.79
N ARG A 223 -10.79 -6.50 5.45
CA ARG A 223 -9.70 -7.07 4.64
C ARG A 223 -8.41 -6.26 4.82
N LEU A 224 -8.48 -4.95 4.75
CA LEU A 224 -7.32 -4.07 4.89
C LEU A 224 -6.75 -4.05 6.30
N ILE A 225 -7.58 -4.18 7.35
CA ILE A 225 -7.13 -4.37 8.75
C ILE A 225 -6.24 -5.63 8.84
N ARG A 226 -6.69 -6.74 8.25
CA ARG A 226 -5.92 -7.99 8.20
C ARG A 226 -4.58 -7.80 7.50
N ILE A 227 -4.56 -7.12 6.35
CA ILE A 227 -3.34 -6.80 5.61
C ILE A 227 -2.42 -5.88 6.42
N ASN A 228 -2.95 -4.85 7.06
CA ASN A 228 -2.16 -3.96 7.91
C ASN A 228 -1.43 -4.74 9.01
N ARG A 229 -2.10 -5.70 9.64
CA ARG A 229 -1.48 -6.61 10.64
C ARG A 229 -0.35 -7.44 10.04
N ALA A 230 -0.55 -7.96 8.82
CA ALA A 230 0.49 -8.73 8.13
C ALA A 230 1.76 -7.90 7.93
N TYR A 231 1.63 -6.69 7.40
CA TYR A 231 2.78 -5.81 7.18
C TYR A 231 3.42 -5.31 8.49
N LYS A 232 2.64 -5.12 9.56
CA LYS A 232 3.23 -4.83 10.88
C LYS A 232 4.10 -5.96 11.40
N HIS A 233 3.66 -7.20 11.24
CA HIS A 233 4.46 -8.37 11.60
C HIS A 233 5.68 -8.50 10.70
N ALA A 234 5.57 -8.24 9.39
CA ALA A 234 6.72 -8.23 8.48
C ALA A 234 7.77 -7.20 8.91
N ASN A 235 7.37 -5.94 9.10
CA ASN A 235 8.26 -4.86 9.56
C ASN A 235 8.91 -5.16 10.92
N LYS A 236 8.19 -5.85 11.82
CA LYS A 236 8.74 -6.28 13.10
C LYS A 236 9.75 -7.41 12.93
N GLY A 237 9.53 -8.29 11.97
CA GLY A 237 10.50 -9.31 11.56
C GLY A 237 11.79 -8.67 11.05
N ASP A 238 11.69 -7.68 10.14
CA ASP A 238 12.83 -6.92 9.61
C ASP A 238 13.63 -6.26 10.76
N HIS A 239 12.92 -5.63 11.70
CA HIS A 239 13.58 -5.02 12.87
C HIS A 239 14.31 -6.05 13.75
N TYR A 240 13.77 -7.25 13.93
CA TYR A 240 14.47 -8.32 14.65
C TYR A 240 15.70 -8.82 13.89
N LEU A 241 15.69 -8.82 12.55
CA LEU A 241 16.88 -9.11 11.75
C LEU A 241 18.00 -8.09 11.98
N GLU A 242 17.66 -6.79 12.00
CA GLU A 242 18.62 -5.72 12.33
C GLU A 242 19.28 -5.93 13.71
N LEU A 243 18.57 -6.58 14.63
CA LEU A 243 19.04 -6.92 15.98
C LEU A 243 19.69 -8.34 16.06
N GLU A 244 19.89 -9.01 14.93
CA GLU A 244 20.41 -10.38 14.82
C GLU A 244 19.58 -11.44 15.59
N LYS A 245 18.28 -11.17 15.82
CA LYS A 245 17.33 -12.05 16.51
C LYS A 245 16.54 -12.89 15.51
N ILE A 246 17.21 -13.86 14.90
CA ILE A 246 16.66 -14.63 13.76
C ILE A 246 15.38 -15.38 14.13
N ASP A 247 15.32 -16.06 15.27
CA ASP A 247 14.15 -16.83 15.69
C ASP A 247 12.92 -15.94 15.92
N ASP A 248 13.13 -14.77 16.53
CA ASP A 248 12.08 -13.76 16.72
C ASP A 248 11.58 -13.21 15.36
N ALA A 249 12.51 -12.94 14.43
CA ALA A 249 12.18 -12.50 13.08
C ALA A 249 11.32 -13.52 12.34
N MET A 250 11.73 -14.79 12.35
CA MET A 250 11.00 -15.89 11.71
C MET A 250 9.61 -16.10 12.32
N ALA A 251 9.47 -15.94 13.64
CA ALA A 251 8.17 -16.01 14.30
C ALA A 251 7.22 -14.87 13.83
N GLU A 252 7.75 -13.66 13.63
CA GLU A 252 6.97 -12.54 13.13
C GLU A 252 6.62 -12.69 11.64
N TYR A 253 7.53 -13.14 10.78
CA TYR A 253 7.23 -13.44 9.36
C TYR A 253 6.17 -14.53 9.20
N LYS A 254 6.18 -15.55 10.07
CA LYS A 254 5.12 -16.57 10.10
C LYS A 254 3.74 -15.97 10.41
N LYS A 255 3.67 -15.01 11.34
CA LYS A 255 2.44 -14.27 11.63
C LYS A 255 2.02 -13.40 10.46
N ALA A 256 2.96 -12.72 9.78
CA ALA A 256 2.68 -11.95 8.59
C ALA A 256 2.01 -12.80 7.50
N SER A 257 2.57 -13.96 7.19
CA SER A 257 2.02 -14.91 6.22
C SER A 257 0.65 -15.48 6.67
N TYR A 258 0.43 -15.66 7.98
CA TYR A 258 -0.88 -16.08 8.51
C TYR A 258 -1.97 -15.02 8.28
N TYR A 259 -1.65 -13.74 8.50
CA TYR A 259 -2.61 -12.66 8.30
C TYR A 259 -2.90 -12.37 6.82
N TYR A 260 -1.94 -12.61 5.92
CA TYR A 260 -2.13 -12.36 4.48
C TYR A 260 -1.51 -13.48 3.63
N PRO A 261 -2.08 -14.69 3.69
CA PRO A 261 -1.54 -15.86 2.98
C PRO A 261 -1.64 -15.73 1.46
N GLU A 262 -2.50 -14.86 0.95
CA GLU A 262 -2.65 -14.59 -0.47
C GLU A 262 -1.45 -13.86 -1.08
N ASN A 263 -0.62 -13.18 -0.27
CA ASN A 263 0.56 -12.46 -0.73
C ASN A 263 1.82 -13.33 -0.64
N PRO A 264 2.36 -13.81 -1.77
CA PRO A 264 3.57 -14.63 -1.80
C PRO A 264 4.85 -13.85 -1.42
N GLU A 265 4.82 -12.52 -1.44
CA GLU A 265 5.99 -11.70 -1.08
C GLU A 265 6.36 -11.83 0.41
N LEU A 266 5.37 -12.00 1.29
CA LEU A 266 5.64 -12.14 2.73
C LEU A 266 6.48 -13.38 3.07
N PRO A 267 6.14 -14.61 2.63
CA PRO A 267 7.01 -15.75 2.81
C PRO A 267 8.31 -15.67 1.99
N TYR A 268 8.32 -14.95 0.86
CA TYR A 268 9.53 -14.76 0.06
C TYR A 268 10.67 -14.15 0.88
N TRP A 269 10.42 -13.07 1.60
CA TRP A 269 11.44 -12.43 2.43
C TRP A 269 11.93 -13.33 3.56
N SER A 270 11.06 -14.20 4.11
CA SER A 270 11.49 -15.24 5.05
C SER A 270 12.48 -16.22 4.41
N ALA A 271 12.20 -16.64 3.17
CA ALA A 271 13.09 -17.53 2.44
C ALA A 271 14.44 -16.87 2.11
N VAL A 272 14.41 -15.58 1.71
CA VAL A 272 15.61 -14.78 1.47
C VAL A 272 16.47 -14.72 2.74
N THR A 273 15.86 -14.46 3.89
CA THR A 273 16.56 -14.44 5.20
C THR A 273 17.20 -15.77 5.51
N LEU A 274 16.45 -16.87 5.40
CA LEU A 274 16.96 -18.22 5.65
C LEU A 274 18.14 -18.58 4.73
N ALA A 275 18.03 -18.24 3.45
CA ALA A 275 19.10 -18.44 2.49
C ALA A 275 20.35 -17.60 2.83
N GLY A 276 20.16 -16.35 3.24
CA GLY A 276 21.22 -15.42 3.62
C GLY A 276 22.03 -15.90 4.84
N ILE A 277 21.39 -16.59 5.79
CA ILE A 277 22.06 -17.19 6.97
C ILE A 277 22.54 -18.62 6.74
N GLY A 278 22.37 -19.18 5.53
CA GLY A 278 22.83 -20.52 5.15
C GLY A 278 21.85 -21.66 5.46
N ASP A 279 20.63 -21.39 5.94
CA ASP A 279 19.59 -22.41 6.19
C ASP A 279 18.78 -22.71 4.91
N LEU A 280 19.52 -23.22 3.91
CA LEU A 280 18.96 -23.43 2.57
C LEU A 280 17.88 -24.53 2.55
N ASP A 281 18.02 -25.54 3.42
CA ASP A 281 17.05 -26.64 3.52
C ASP A 281 15.64 -26.14 3.90
N LYS A 282 15.55 -25.10 4.72
CA LYS A 282 14.28 -24.47 5.06
C LYS A 282 13.85 -23.42 4.03
N ALA A 283 14.79 -22.76 3.36
CA ALA A 283 14.50 -21.73 2.38
C ALA A 283 13.89 -22.30 1.08
N LEU A 284 14.46 -23.39 0.54
CA LEU A 284 14.07 -23.92 -0.78
C LEU A 284 12.58 -24.30 -0.91
N PRO A 285 11.95 -24.97 0.07
CA PRO A 285 10.52 -25.29 -0.03
C PRO A 285 9.64 -24.02 -0.07
N ILE A 286 10.06 -22.95 0.61
CA ILE A 286 9.34 -21.67 0.59
C ILE A 286 9.52 -20.99 -0.77
N PHE A 287 10.75 -20.95 -1.31
CA PHE A 287 10.99 -20.42 -2.66
C PHE A 287 10.20 -21.19 -3.73
N GLU A 288 10.05 -22.50 -3.60
CA GLU A 288 9.27 -23.32 -4.53
C GLU A 288 7.81 -22.87 -4.57
N ASP A 289 7.14 -22.78 -3.41
CA ASP A 289 5.74 -22.31 -3.30
C ASP A 289 5.61 -20.89 -3.85
N VAL A 290 6.49 -19.99 -3.43
CA VAL A 290 6.45 -18.58 -3.79
C VAL A 290 6.64 -18.38 -5.28
N PHE A 291 7.60 -19.06 -5.90
CA PHE A 291 7.88 -18.92 -7.33
C PHE A 291 6.80 -19.54 -8.23
N GLN A 292 6.05 -20.52 -7.71
CA GLN A 292 4.85 -21.03 -8.39
C GLN A 292 3.71 -20.02 -8.40
N ARG A 293 3.55 -19.27 -7.30
CA ARG A 293 2.48 -18.30 -7.10
C ARG A 293 2.79 -16.94 -7.76
N GLU A 294 4.07 -16.50 -7.70
CA GLU A 294 4.53 -15.21 -8.24
C GLU A 294 5.90 -15.39 -8.92
N PRO A 295 5.94 -15.75 -10.20
CA PRO A 295 7.18 -16.00 -10.95
C PRO A 295 8.15 -14.80 -11.00
N ASN A 296 7.65 -13.57 -10.85
CA ASN A 296 8.49 -12.38 -10.85
C ASN A 296 9.45 -12.32 -9.66
N LEU A 297 9.12 -12.96 -8.54
CA LEU A 297 10.00 -13.05 -7.38
C LEU A 297 11.24 -13.91 -7.67
N ARG A 298 11.13 -14.90 -8.57
CA ARG A 298 12.30 -15.64 -9.08
C ARG A 298 13.26 -14.70 -9.84
N ILE A 299 12.71 -13.81 -10.69
CA ILE A 299 13.51 -12.82 -11.42
C ILE A 299 14.16 -11.80 -10.47
N LEU A 300 13.51 -11.48 -9.38
CA LEU A 300 14.03 -10.56 -8.35
C LEU A 300 15.24 -11.15 -7.62
N THR A 301 15.22 -12.44 -7.31
CA THR A 301 16.19 -13.11 -6.43
C THR A 301 17.67 -12.84 -6.77
N PRO A 302 18.17 -13.05 -8.01
CA PRO A 302 19.58 -12.79 -8.32
C PRO A 302 19.96 -11.30 -8.23
N ARG A 303 19.00 -10.37 -8.26
CA ARG A 303 19.25 -8.94 -8.10
C ARG A 303 19.56 -8.55 -6.65
N LEU A 304 19.18 -9.38 -5.68
CA LEU A 304 19.43 -9.16 -4.25
C LEU A 304 20.91 -9.30 -3.89
N VAL A 305 21.71 -9.99 -4.71
CA VAL A 305 23.17 -10.08 -4.55
C VAL A 305 23.82 -8.71 -4.68
N ASN A 306 23.44 -7.94 -5.71
CA ASN A 306 24.01 -6.61 -5.94
C ASN A 306 23.67 -5.60 -4.83
N SER A 307 22.58 -5.82 -4.09
CA SER A 307 22.20 -5.00 -2.93
C SER A 307 22.74 -5.52 -1.60
N GLY A 308 23.50 -6.63 -1.60
CA GLY A 308 24.06 -7.23 -0.40
C GLY A 308 23.06 -7.94 0.51
N ILE A 309 21.82 -8.18 0.02
CA ILE A 309 20.78 -8.89 0.77
C ILE A 309 21.01 -10.40 0.73
N LEU A 310 21.49 -10.91 -0.41
CA LEU A 310 21.97 -12.29 -0.53
C LEU A 310 23.50 -12.31 -0.74
N PRO A 311 24.19 -13.33 -0.24
CA PRO A 311 25.61 -13.53 -0.51
C PRO A 311 25.90 -13.63 -2.02
N ASP A 312 27.09 -13.15 -2.43
CA ASP A 312 27.61 -13.36 -3.79
C ASP A 312 28.19 -14.78 -3.89
N ASP A 313 27.31 -15.76 -3.95
CA ASP A 313 27.58 -17.20 -4.02
C ASP A 313 26.75 -17.82 -5.17
N ASP A 314 27.43 -18.11 -6.26
CA ASP A 314 26.82 -18.72 -7.45
C ASP A 314 26.08 -20.03 -7.10
N THR A 315 26.64 -20.87 -6.21
CA THR A 315 26.02 -22.15 -5.84
C THR A 315 24.71 -21.95 -5.08
N LEU A 316 24.67 -20.98 -4.17
CA LEU A 316 23.48 -20.59 -3.44
C LEU A 316 22.39 -20.12 -4.41
N ILE A 317 22.75 -19.18 -5.30
CA ILE A 317 21.81 -18.61 -6.26
C ILE A 317 21.30 -19.68 -7.23
N GLU A 318 22.17 -20.54 -7.77
CA GLU A 318 21.75 -21.64 -8.64
C GLU A 318 20.78 -22.59 -7.93
N SER A 319 21.03 -22.93 -6.66
CA SER A 319 20.14 -23.78 -5.87
C SER A 319 18.76 -23.18 -5.72
N ILE A 320 18.67 -21.87 -5.40
CA ILE A 320 17.40 -21.16 -5.27
C ILE A 320 16.69 -21.06 -6.62
N MET A 321 17.43 -20.70 -7.66
CA MET A 321 16.86 -20.48 -9.01
C MET A 321 16.34 -21.76 -9.65
N ASN A 322 16.90 -22.93 -9.30
CA ASN A 322 16.51 -24.23 -9.84
C ASN A 322 15.35 -24.90 -9.09
N VAL A 323 14.94 -24.41 -7.92
CA VAL A 323 13.87 -25.01 -7.13
C VAL A 323 12.55 -25.08 -7.90
N GLY A 324 11.90 -26.24 -7.92
CA GLY A 324 10.60 -26.45 -8.60
C GLY A 324 10.67 -26.49 -10.12
N GLN A 325 11.87 -26.52 -10.72
CA GLN A 325 12.02 -26.62 -12.18
C GLN A 325 12.30 -28.07 -12.61
N ASN A 326 11.50 -28.58 -13.53
CA ASN A 326 11.66 -29.95 -14.07
C ASN A 326 12.68 -29.99 -15.22
N SER A 327 13.57 -30.97 -15.19
CA SER A 327 14.79 -31.06 -15.99
C SER A 327 14.71 -31.89 -17.29
N ASN A 328 13.63 -31.81 -18.08
CA ASN A 328 13.53 -32.69 -19.27
C ASN A 328 12.94 -32.05 -20.53
N ILE A 329 13.72 -31.24 -21.27
CA ILE A 329 13.55 -31.01 -22.73
C ILE A 329 14.87 -30.44 -23.29
N LYS A 330 15.33 -30.97 -24.45
CA LYS A 330 16.57 -30.51 -25.14
C LYS A 330 16.23 -29.83 -26.46
N ASP A 331 16.11 -28.52 -26.47
CA ASP A 331 16.15 -27.72 -27.70
C ASP A 331 17.46 -26.92 -27.78
N PRO A 332 17.99 -26.58 -28.97
CA PRO A 332 19.25 -25.88 -29.11
C PRO A 332 19.17 -24.46 -28.50
N PHE A 333 20.26 -24.05 -27.85
CA PHE A 333 20.42 -22.68 -27.35
C PHE A 333 20.34 -21.66 -28.48
N LYS A 334 19.50 -20.63 -28.31
CA LYS A 334 19.34 -19.53 -29.26
C LYS A 334 19.27 -18.18 -28.53
N ILE A 335 19.73 -17.14 -29.19
CA ILE A 335 19.62 -15.76 -28.71
C ILE A 335 18.81 -14.91 -29.69
N GLU A 336 18.08 -13.93 -29.17
CA GLU A 336 17.37 -12.92 -29.97
C GLU A 336 17.53 -11.53 -29.38
N LEU A 337 17.29 -10.50 -30.17
CA LEU A 337 17.19 -9.13 -29.73
C LEU A 337 15.72 -8.75 -29.57
N ILE A 338 15.37 -8.09 -28.46
CA ILE A 338 14.03 -7.61 -28.21
C ILE A 338 14.03 -6.10 -27.93
N ASN A 339 12.95 -5.42 -28.30
CA ASN A 339 12.76 -4.00 -28.02
C ASN A 339 12.18 -3.78 -26.61
N GLU A 340 12.04 -2.51 -26.23
CA GLU A 340 11.48 -2.10 -24.93
C GLU A 340 10.06 -2.63 -24.63
N ARG A 341 9.32 -3.05 -25.70
CA ARG A 341 7.97 -3.64 -25.59
C ARG A 341 7.99 -5.16 -25.59
N ASN A 342 9.16 -5.79 -25.42
CA ASN A 342 9.37 -7.24 -25.44
C ASN A 342 9.02 -7.94 -26.78
N TYR A 343 9.02 -7.21 -27.90
CA TYR A 343 8.86 -7.80 -29.23
C TYR A 343 10.21 -8.11 -29.85
N PRO A 344 10.39 -9.31 -30.48
CA PRO A 344 11.61 -9.64 -31.20
C PRO A 344 11.91 -8.64 -32.34
N ILE A 345 13.14 -8.27 -32.48
CA ILE A 345 13.65 -7.50 -33.64
C ILE A 345 14.26 -8.50 -34.61
N TYR A 346 13.62 -8.68 -35.75
CA TYR A 346 14.02 -9.67 -36.72
C TYR A 346 15.20 -9.21 -37.56
N THR A 347 16.03 -10.17 -38.01
CA THR A 347 17.13 -9.93 -38.96
C THR A 347 16.60 -9.50 -40.32
N ASN A 348 17.34 -8.67 -41.02
CA ASN A 348 17.12 -8.46 -42.46
C ASN A 348 17.54 -9.71 -43.26
N GLY A 349 17.35 -9.70 -44.56
CA GLY A 349 17.65 -10.84 -45.43
C GLY A 349 19.16 -11.23 -45.47
N SER A 350 20.07 -10.44 -44.87
CA SER A 350 21.48 -10.74 -44.71
C SER A 350 21.84 -11.38 -43.35
N GLY A 351 20.88 -11.57 -42.49
CA GLY A 351 21.07 -12.10 -41.13
C GLY A 351 21.50 -11.05 -40.10
N ASP A 352 21.59 -9.77 -40.49
CA ASP A 352 21.95 -8.68 -39.60
C ASP A 352 20.69 -7.96 -39.08
N ILE A 353 20.74 -7.51 -37.81
CA ILE A 353 19.72 -6.64 -37.23
C ILE A 353 20.16 -5.20 -37.41
N ASN A 354 19.34 -4.38 -38.09
CA ASN A 354 19.62 -2.97 -38.25
C ASN A 354 18.88 -2.15 -37.19
N VAL A 355 19.62 -1.38 -36.41
CA VAL A 355 19.07 -0.44 -35.42
C VAL A 355 19.51 0.98 -35.73
N ASN A 356 18.59 1.93 -35.68
CA ASN A 356 18.86 3.32 -36.04
C ASN A 356 19.14 4.17 -34.80
N ALA A 357 20.38 4.61 -34.62
CA ALA A 357 20.83 5.47 -33.53
C ALA A 357 20.76 6.94 -33.92
N ARG A 358 19.63 7.60 -33.74
CA ARG A 358 19.45 9.05 -33.99
C ARG A 358 19.87 9.87 -32.76
N ASN A 359 21.16 10.16 -32.59
CA ASN A 359 21.69 11.06 -31.54
C ASN A 359 21.24 10.75 -30.08
N THR A 360 20.73 9.56 -29.82
CA THR A 360 20.32 9.09 -28.50
C THR A 360 20.81 7.67 -28.29
N GLN A 361 21.17 7.33 -27.07
CA GLN A 361 21.50 5.96 -26.72
C GLN A 361 20.29 5.06 -26.89
N LEU A 362 20.46 3.94 -27.60
CA LEU A 362 19.41 2.95 -27.77
C LEU A 362 19.58 1.84 -26.74
N TYR A 363 18.49 1.45 -26.11
CA TYR A 363 18.45 0.36 -25.16
C TYR A 363 17.65 -0.81 -25.74
N PHE A 364 18.23 -2.00 -25.69
CA PHE A 364 17.60 -3.25 -26.08
C PHE A 364 17.87 -4.30 -25.00
N LYS A 365 17.15 -5.39 -25.09
CA LYS A 365 17.49 -6.60 -24.34
C LYS A 365 17.92 -7.69 -25.32
N VAL A 366 18.92 -8.46 -24.93
CA VAL A 366 19.20 -9.74 -25.55
C VAL A 366 18.56 -10.83 -24.71
N ARG A 367 17.97 -11.80 -25.37
CA ARG A 367 17.29 -12.92 -24.73
C ARG A 367 17.92 -14.21 -25.23
N GLY A 368 18.35 -15.06 -24.30
CA GLY A 368 18.82 -16.40 -24.61
C GLY A 368 17.75 -17.43 -24.26
N PHE A 369 17.56 -18.40 -25.13
CA PHE A 369 16.66 -19.52 -24.93
C PHE A 369 17.46 -20.78 -24.72
N THR A 370 17.21 -21.47 -23.61
CA THR A 370 17.78 -22.78 -23.32
C THR A 370 16.67 -23.83 -23.47
N ALA A 371 17.07 -25.03 -23.83
CA ALA A 371 16.17 -26.15 -23.94
C ALA A 371 15.62 -26.65 -22.61
N VAL A 372 16.12 -26.13 -21.50
CA VAL A 372 15.87 -26.69 -20.17
C VAL A 372 14.93 -25.77 -19.40
N THR A 373 13.92 -26.33 -18.80
CA THR A 373 12.98 -25.59 -17.96
C THR A 373 13.54 -25.20 -16.59
N LYS A 374 14.73 -25.70 -16.23
CA LYS A 374 15.43 -25.28 -15.01
C LYS A 374 16.22 -24.01 -15.23
N THR A 375 16.56 -23.34 -14.14
CA THR A 375 17.43 -22.16 -14.17
C THR A 375 18.85 -22.54 -14.54
N GLU A 376 19.36 -21.90 -15.57
CA GLU A 376 20.69 -22.12 -16.09
C GLU A 376 21.37 -20.77 -16.30
N ARG A 377 22.70 -20.74 -16.16
CA ARG A 377 23.49 -19.54 -16.38
C ARG A 377 23.80 -19.34 -17.86
N ILE A 378 23.60 -18.13 -18.36
CA ILE A 378 24.04 -17.69 -19.69
C ILE A 378 25.09 -16.61 -19.48
N ASP A 379 26.29 -16.82 -20.02
CA ASP A 379 27.34 -15.83 -20.07
C ASP A 379 27.23 -15.02 -21.36
N TRP A 380 27.34 -13.69 -21.24
CA TRP A 380 27.22 -12.75 -22.32
C TRP A 380 28.60 -12.13 -22.63
N LYS A 381 28.97 -12.07 -23.90
CA LYS A 381 30.15 -11.36 -24.35
C LYS A 381 29.84 -10.55 -25.59
N THR A 382 30.66 -9.54 -25.83
CA THR A 382 30.62 -8.75 -27.05
C THR A 382 31.99 -8.79 -27.74
N ASN A 383 32.02 -8.51 -29.03
CA ASN A 383 33.30 -8.29 -29.74
C ASN A 383 33.94 -7.02 -29.18
N ASN A 384 35.09 -7.14 -28.53
CA ASN A 384 35.80 -6.03 -27.85
C ASN A 384 36.55 -5.06 -28.82
N GLU A 385 36.33 -5.12 -30.12
CA GLU A 385 37.04 -4.31 -31.11
C GLU A 385 36.23 -3.07 -31.52
N PHE A 386 35.87 -2.21 -30.56
CA PHE A 386 35.38 -0.88 -30.90
C PHE A 386 36.50 0.15 -30.79
N ARG A 387 36.90 0.71 -31.93
CA ARG A 387 37.70 1.94 -31.97
C ARG A 387 36.79 3.05 -32.49
N TRP A 388 36.74 4.14 -31.74
CA TRP A 388 36.14 5.37 -32.25
C TRP A 388 36.91 5.88 -33.46
N ASN A 389 36.26 6.64 -34.32
CA ASN A 389 36.92 7.28 -35.46
C ASN A 389 38.06 8.24 -35.04
N ASP A 390 38.13 8.66 -33.79
CA ASP A 390 39.17 9.51 -33.21
C ASP A 390 40.34 8.72 -32.61
N GLY A 391 40.31 7.40 -32.65
CA GLY A 391 41.37 6.53 -32.12
C GLY A 391 41.33 6.29 -30.60
N THR A 392 40.34 6.84 -29.89
CA THR A 392 40.18 6.58 -28.44
C THR A 392 39.58 5.20 -28.22
N ARG A 393 40.04 4.48 -27.20
CA ARG A 393 39.40 3.24 -26.75
C ARG A 393 38.21 3.58 -25.92
N THR A 394 37.05 3.13 -26.34
CA THR A 394 35.88 3.16 -25.44
C THR A 394 35.97 2.08 -24.42
N LYS A 395 35.70 2.46 -23.17
CA LYS A 395 35.40 1.51 -22.14
C LYS A 395 33.99 0.93 -22.39
N ASP A 396 33.95 -0.39 -22.49
CA ASP A 396 32.72 -1.20 -22.22
C ASP A 396 31.46 -0.84 -23.00
N TYR A 397 31.51 -0.64 -24.31
CA TYR A 397 30.32 -0.57 -25.14
C TYR A 397 30.37 -1.65 -26.24
N PRO A 398 29.23 -2.32 -26.50
CA PRO A 398 27.95 -2.15 -25.81
C PRO A 398 27.98 -2.62 -24.34
N VAL A 399 27.28 -1.90 -23.46
CA VAL A 399 27.12 -2.34 -22.06
C VAL A 399 26.17 -3.52 -22.04
N ILE A 400 26.65 -4.66 -21.58
CA ILE A 400 25.86 -5.88 -21.41
C ILE A 400 26.27 -6.52 -20.09
N ASN A 401 25.32 -7.08 -19.38
CA ASN A 401 25.61 -7.82 -18.15
C ASN A 401 26.45 -9.05 -18.48
N SER A 402 27.42 -9.35 -17.64
CA SER A 402 28.35 -10.47 -17.86
C SER A 402 27.68 -11.83 -17.87
N HIS A 403 26.59 -11.99 -17.13
CA HIS A 403 25.79 -13.21 -17.09
C HIS A 403 24.34 -12.93 -16.69
N THR A 404 23.45 -13.87 -16.97
CA THR A 404 22.07 -13.92 -16.49
C THR A 404 21.70 -15.36 -16.20
N TYR A 405 20.69 -15.54 -15.32
CA TYR A 405 20.07 -16.83 -15.10
C TYR A 405 18.77 -16.95 -15.89
N THR A 406 18.53 -18.13 -16.46
CA THR A 406 17.28 -18.38 -17.19
C THR A 406 16.12 -18.59 -16.23
N MET A 407 14.94 -18.20 -16.69
CA MET A 407 13.66 -18.56 -16.06
C MET A 407 12.79 -19.26 -17.11
N ASN A 408 12.40 -20.50 -16.83
CA ASN A 408 11.69 -21.34 -17.80
C ASN A 408 12.42 -21.40 -19.17
N GLY A 409 13.74 -21.55 -19.12
CA GLY A 409 14.57 -21.59 -20.32
C GLY A 409 14.86 -20.25 -20.99
N VAL A 410 14.50 -19.11 -20.37
CA VAL A 410 14.73 -17.79 -20.93
C VAL A 410 15.56 -16.93 -19.98
N GLY A 411 16.72 -16.43 -20.46
CA GLY A 411 17.57 -15.47 -19.75
C GLY A 411 17.68 -14.16 -20.55
N GLU A 412 17.60 -13.02 -19.87
CA GLU A 412 17.64 -11.70 -20.51
C GLU A 412 18.79 -10.86 -19.99
N SER A 413 19.42 -10.07 -20.85
CA SER A 413 20.40 -9.04 -20.48
C SER A 413 20.12 -7.74 -21.24
N ASN A 414 20.36 -6.61 -20.56
CA ASN A 414 20.23 -5.30 -21.20
C ASN A 414 21.47 -4.96 -22.02
N ILE A 415 21.27 -4.27 -23.14
CA ILE A 415 22.35 -3.76 -23.99
C ILE A 415 22.10 -2.29 -24.30
N GLY A 416 23.12 -1.45 -24.13
CA GLY A 416 23.12 -0.04 -24.51
C GLY A 416 23.99 0.16 -25.78
N LEU A 417 23.42 0.81 -26.78
CA LEU A 417 24.10 1.17 -28.04
C LEU A 417 24.17 2.70 -28.15
N PRO A 418 25.29 3.33 -27.79
CA PRO A 418 25.43 4.79 -27.88
C PRO A 418 25.49 5.27 -29.33
N PRO A 419 25.14 6.55 -29.60
CA PRO A 419 25.10 7.12 -30.96
C PRO A 419 26.43 7.02 -31.73
N GLU A 420 27.53 7.02 -31.00
CA GLU A 420 28.91 6.98 -31.55
C GLU A 420 29.20 5.63 -32.21
N MET A 421 28.42 4.60 -31.96
CA MET A 421 28.54 3.29 -32.60
C MET A 421 27.95 3.26 -34.02
N ARG A 422 27.40 4.37 -34.51
CA ARG A 422 26.83 4.44 -35.86
C ARG A 422 27.84 4.02 -36.91
N GLY A 423 27.42 3.19 -37.84
CA GLY A 423 28.27 2.62 -38.88
C GLY A 423 29.13 1.43 -38.44
N THR A 424 28.95 0.94 -37.23
CA THR A 424 29.67 -0.23 -36.70
C THR A 424 28.76 -1.46 -36.58
N THR A 425 29.40 -2.64 -36.59
CA THR A 425 28.72 -3.91 -36.31
C THR A 425 29.08 -4.39 -34.90
N VAL A 426 28.06 -4.59 -34.06
CA VAL A 426 28.20 -5.20 -32.75
C VAL A 426 27.84 -6.68 -32.85
N ILE A 427 28.70 -7.54 -32.33
CA ILE A 427 28.40 -8.96 -32.22
C ILE A 427 28.23 -9.30 -30.75
N ILE A 428 27.08 -9.85 -30.41
CA ILE A 428 26.75 -10.30 -29.05
C ILE A 428 26.77 -11.82 -29.07
N TYR A 429 27.55 -12.39 -28.17
CA TYR A 429 27.64 -13.83 -27.98
C TYR A 429 26.93 -14.20 -26.68
N GLY A 430 26.03 -15.19 -26.73
CA GLY A 430 25.51 -15.89 -25.57
C GLY A 430 26.17 -17.26 -25.46
N TYR A 431 26.69 -17.57 -24.30
CA TYR A 431 27.28 -18.88 -23.99
C TYR A 431 26.43 -19.61 -22.99
N TYR A 432 26.05 -20.82 -23.32
CA TYR A 432 25.29 -21.69 -22.46
C TYR A 432 25.88 -23.10 -22.52
N GLN A 433 26.48 -23.57 -21.44
CA GLN A 433 27.28 -24.80 -21.41
C GLN A 433 28.32 -24.80 -22.54
N ASP A 434 28.31 -25.81 -23.45
CA ASP A 434 29.18 -25.93 -24.62
C ASP A 434 28.58 -25.30 -25.88
N GLN A 435 27.40 -24.65 -25.75
CA GLN A 435 26.72 -24.02 -26.86
C GLN A 435 27.02 -22.53 -26.90
N VAL A 436 27.16 -22.01 -28.11
CA VAL A 436 27.26 -20.57 -28.32
C VAL A 436 26.34 -20.18 -29.47
N ASP A 437 25.61 -19.09 -29.31
CA ASP A 437 24.89 -18.43 -30.39
C ASP A 437 25.30 -16.95 -30.44
N SER A 438 25.11 -16.29 -31.56
CA SER A 438 25.50 -14.91 -31.72
C SER A 438 24.50 -14.10 -32.55
N LEU A 439 24.36 -12.83 -32.18
CA LEU A 439 23.61 -11.83 -32.93
C LEU A 439 24.54 -10.77 -33.49
N ARG A 440 24.33 -10.39 -34.74
CA ARG A 440 25.03 -9.26 -35.38
C ARG A 440 24.06 -8.08 -35.45
N ILE A 441 24.46 -6.95 -34.89
CA ILE A 441 23.69 -5.71 -34.88
C ILE A 441 24.49 -4.67 -35.66
N PHE A 442 23.93 -4.19 -36.77
CA PHE A 442 24.50 -3.05 -37.49
C PHE A 442 23.79 -1.78 -37.00
N VAL A 443 24.56 -0.83 -36.47
CA VAL A 443 24.06 0.44 -35.96
C VAL A 443 24.06 1.46 -37.09
N GLN A 444 22.88 1.85 -37.59
CA GLN A 444 22.68 2.81 -38.66
C GLN A 444 22.69 4.27 -38.20
#